data_03168fd6fa975d3fe7fabc939b4025b7
#
_entry.id   03168fd6fa975d3fe7fabc939b4025b7
#
_cell.length_a   1.000
_cell.length_b   1.000
_cell.length_c   1.000
_cell.angle_alpha   90.00
_cell.angle_beta   90.00
_cell.angle_gamma   90.00
#
_symmetry.space_group_name_H-M   'P 1'
#
loop_
_entity.id
_entity.type
_entity.pdbx_description
1 polymer ?
#
loop_
_entity_poly.entity_id
_entity_poly.type
_entity_poly.pdbx_seq_one_letter_code
_entity_poly.pdbx_strand_id
1 'polypeptide(L)'
;MGISHTVDEHGIADVVMDNLKFLIDNGIHAVVGTTGFTDDRIDQVQTWLVAKPDTGVLIAPNFAIGAVLSMYFAQKAAPYFESVEVIELHHPQKADAPSGTATRTAKLIAQARKGLPPNPDATSTGLEGARGADVDGIPVHSVRLTGLVAHQEVLFGTLGETLTIRHDSLDRTSFVPGVLLAVREIATRPGLTIGIEPLLDL
;
A
#
# COMPACT_ATOMS: atom_id res chain seq x y z
N MET A 1 20.26 6.75 -15.09
CA MET A 1 19.46 6.20 -13.99
C MET A 1 19.18 7.36 -13.04
N GLY A 2 17.93 7.85 -13.02
CA GLY A 2 17.55 8.97 -12.16
C GLY A 2 16.68 8.46 -11.01
N ILE A 3 17.16 8.61 -9.78
CA ILE A 3 16.35 8.40 -8.57
C ILE A 3 15.99 9.78 -8.04
N SER A 4 14.70 10.13 -8.07
CA SER A 4 14.21 11.36 -7.45
C SER A 4 13.67 11.03 -6.07
N HIS A 5 14.28 11.61 -5.03
CA HIS A 5 13.74 11.63 -3.67
C HIS A 5 13.10 12.98 -3.42
N THR A 6 11.81 13.01 -3.20
CA THR A 6 11.12 14.18 -2.63
C THR A 6 10.20 13.74 -1.50
N VAL A 7 10.33 14.41 -0.37
CA VAL A 7 9.55 14.17 0.84
C VAL A 7 8.86 15.48 1.20
N ASP A 8 7.61 15.63 0.77
CA ASP A 8 6.67 16.59 1.35
C ASP A 8 5.25 16.36 0.78
N GLU A 9 4.21 16.39 1.63
CA GLU A 9 2.90 15.81 1.29
C GLU A 9 1.92 16.75 0.55
N HIS A 10 2.22 18.02 0.33
CA HIS A 10 1.25 19.01 -0.21
C HIS A 10 1.66 19.76 -1.49
N GLY A 11 2.89 19.67 -1.95
CA GLY A 11 3.36 20.27 -3.22
C GLY A 11 3.95 19.27 -4.20
N ILE A 12 4.09 18.03 -3.80
CA ILE A 12 4.89 16.98 -4.45
C ILE A 12 4.21 16.39 -5.67
N ALA A 13 2.90 16.32 -5.65
CA ALA A 13 2.17 15.62 -6.70
C ALA A 13 2.34 16.28 -8.08
N ASP A 14 2.48 17.60 -8.15
CA ASP A 14 2.69 18.30 -9.43
C ASP A 14 4.15 18.23 -9.87
N VAL A 15 5.09 18.43 -8.94
CA VAL A 15 6.53 18.29 -9.20
C VAL A 15 6.90 16.87 -9.67
N VAL A 16 6.25 15.84 -9.11
CA VAL A 16 6.46 14.45 -9.54
C VAL A 16 5.99 14.23 -10.97
N MET A 17 4.85 14.77 -11.34
CA MET A 17 4.32 14.63 -12.72
C MET A 17 5.24 15.33 -13.73
N ASP A 18 5.75 16.53 -13.44
CA ASP A 18 6.71 17.23 -14.29
C ASP A 18 8.02 16.44 -14.44
N ASN A 19 8.54 15.90 -13.33
CA ASN A 19 9.72 15.05 -13.34
C ASN A 19 9.50 13.78 -14.17
N LEU A 20 8.38 13.10 -14.00
CA LEU A 20 8.03 11.91 -14.77
C LEU A 20 7.92 12.22 -16.26
N LYS A 21 7.26 13.32 -16.62
CA LYS A 21 7.15 13.77 -18.01
C LYS A 21 8.53 13.98 -18.62
N PHE A 22 9.42 14.69 -17.92
CA PHE A 22 10.80 14.91 -18.37
C PHE A 22 11.57 13.59 -18.56
N LEU A 23 11.50 12.67 -17.58
CA LEU A 23 12.19 11.38 -17.65
C LEU A 23 11.67 10.55 -18.83
N ILE A 24 10.36 10.45 -18.99
CA ILE A 24 9.74 9.69 -20.08
C ILE A 24 10.12 10.27 -21.43
N ASP A 25 10.03 11.60 -21.62
CA ASP A 25 10.38 12.27 -22.88
C ASP A 25 11.83 12.01 -23.30
N ASN A 26 12.71 11.82 -22.32
CA ASN A 26 14.13 11.50 -22.55
C ASN A 26 14.45 10.00 -22.56
N GLY A 27 13.45 9.11 -22.47
CA GLY A 27 13.65 7.66 -22.47
C GLY A 27 14.36 7.13 -21.23
N ILE A 28 14.21 7.81 -20.09
CA ILE A 28 14.83 7.43 -18.81
C ILE A 28 13.80 6.68 -17.98
N HIS A 29 14.14 5.46 -17.55
CA HIS A 29 13.29 4.67 -16.65
C HIS A 29 13.14 5.36 -15.28
N ALA A 30 11.95 5.25 -14.69
CA ALA A 30 11.65 5.89 -13.42
C ALA A 30 11.09 4.91 -12.38
N VAL A 31 11.54 5.06 -11.12
CA VAL A 31 10.96 4.39 -9.95
C VAL A 31 10.47 5.46 -8.98
N VAL A 32 9.19 5.45 -8.68
CA VAL A 32 8.48 6.49 -7.91
C VAL A 32 7.90 5.91 -6.64
N GLY A 33 8.23 6.52 -5.50
CA GLY A 33 7.79 6.10 -4.16
C GLY A 33 6.85 7.09 -3.47
N THR A 34 6.32 8.08 -4.18
CA THR A 34 5.39 9.04 -3.60
C THR A 34 3.96 8.52 -3.65
N THR A 35 3.14 8.94 -2.70
CA THR A 35 1.69 8.76 -2.68
C THR A 35 0.98 9.85 -3.49
N GLY A 36 -0.34 9.76 -3.64
CA GLY A 36 -1.15 10.83 -4.27
C GLY A 36 -1.32 10.70 -5.78
N PHE A 37 -1.01 9.54 -6.37
CA PHE A 37 -1.41 9.23 -7.74
C PHE A 37 -2.91 8.91 -7.79
N THR A 38 -3.65 9.76 -8.48
CA THR A 38 -5.05 9.52 -8.85
C THR A 38 -5.13 8.73 -10.16
N ASP A 39 -6.30 8.18 -10.46
CA ASP A 39 -6.52 7.44 -11.71
C ASP A 39 -6.18 8.33 -12.93
N ASP A 40 -6.59 9.61 -12.92
CA ASP A 40 -6.27 10.57 -13.99
C ASP A 40 -4.76 10.75 -14.20
N ARG A 41 -3.96 10.78 -13.12
CA ARG A 41 -2.50 10.87 -13.21
C ARG A 41 -1.88 9.59 -13.73
N ILE A 42 -2.40 8.45 -13.33
CA ILE A 42 -2.01 7.13 -13.85
C ILE A 42 -2.26 7.07 -15.37
N ASP A 43 -3.45 7.45 -15.82
CA ASP A 43 -3.83 7.48 -17.24
C ASP A 43 -2.95 8.46 -18.03
N GLN A 44 -2.60 9.59 -17.44
CA GLN A 44 -1.69 10.55 -18.05
C GLN A 44 -0.29 9.99 -18.23
N VAL A 45 0.26 9.28 -17.23
CA VAL A 45 1.57 8.61 -17.36
C VAL A 45 1.51 7.53 -18.44
N GLN A 46 0.46 6.73 -18.49
CA GLN A 46 0.26 5.74 -19.56
C GLN A 46 0.24 6.40 -20.94
N THR A 47 -0.46 7.52 -21.08
CA THR A 47 -0.51 8.28 -22.34
C THR A 47 0.89 8.74 -22.78
N TRP A 48 1.72 9.25 -21.87
CA TRP A 48 3.08 9.66 -22.20
C TRP A 48 3.96 8.49 -22.64
N LEU A 49 3.78 7.32 -22.03
CA LEU A 49 4.54 6.11 -22.35
C LEU A 49 4.22 5.54 -23.74
N VAL A 50 3.05 5.82 -24.32
CA VAL A 50 2.72 5.42 -25.69
C VAL A 50 3.76 5.95 -26.70
N ALA A 51 4.28 7.17 -26.49
CA ALA A 51 5.30 7.76 -27.35
C ALA A 51 6.73 7.25 -27.07
N LYS A 52 6.91 6.50 -25.98
CA LYS A 52 8.20 5.98 -25.50
C LYS A 52 8.06 4.52 -25.03
N PRO A 53 7.74 3.60 -25.93
CA PRO A 53 7.34 2.23 -25.59
C PRO A 53 8.42 1.42 -24.86
N ASP A 54 9.68 1.78 -25.00
CA ASP A 54 10.80 1.10 -24.33
C ASP A 54 11.11 1.65 -22.93
N THR A 55 10.39 2.72 -22.51
CA THR A 55 10.61 3.32 -21.18
C THR A 55 9.73 2.65 -20.12
N GLY A 56 10.34 2.20 -19.03
CA GLY A 56 9.65 1.65 -17.87
C GLY A 56 9.44 2.71 -16.78
N VAL A 57 8.24 2.77 -16.23
CA VAL A 57 7.90 3.57 -15.06
C VAL A 57 7.27 2.64 -14.01
N LEU A 58 7.80 2.64 -12.80
CA LEU A 58 7.24 1.92 -11.67
C LEU A 58 6.79 2.93 -10.61
N ILE A 59 5.53 2.87 -10.22
CA ILE A 59 4.94 3.69 -9.15
C ILE A 59 4.53 2.74 -8.02
N ALA A 60 5.20 2.82 -6.87
CA ALA A 60 4.88 1.96 -5.73
C ALA A 60 4.52 2.79 -4.49
N PRO A 61 3.33 2.60 -3.95
CA PRO A 61 2.90 3.27 -2.71
C PRO A 61 3.65 2.74 -1.49
N ASN A 62 4.28 1.56 -1.60
CA ASN A 62 5.08 0.95 -0.54
C ASN A 62 6.18 0.07 -1.13
N PHE A 63 7.42 0.25 -0.65
CA PHE A 63 8.58 -0.55 -1.02
C PHE A 63 9.00 -1.56 0.07
N ALA A 64 8.34 -1.59 1.23
CA ALA A 64 8.61 -2.61 2.23
C ALA A 64 8.07 -3.97 1.76
N ILE A 65 8.96 -4.86 1.34
CA ILE A 65 8.59 -6.19 0.80
C ILE A 65 7.70 -6.94 1.79
N GLY A 66 8.03 -6.91 3.09
CA GLY A 66 7.22 -7.55 4.12
C GLY A 66 5.81 -6.98 4.24
N ALA A 67 5.62 -5.65 4.04
CA ALA A 67 4.29 -5.05 4.02
C ALA A 67 3.48 -5.52 2.81
N VAL A 68 4.11 -5.60 1.64
CA VAL A 68 3.45 -6.07 0.40
C VAL A 68 3.06 -7.54 0.53
N LEU A 69 3.96 -8.39 1.03
CA LEU A 69 3.68 -9.80 1.31
C LEU A 69 2.56 -9.96 2.33
N SER A 70 2.54 -9.15 3.40
CA SER A 70 1.48 -9.22 4.42
C SER A 70 0.11 -8.87 3.84
N MET A 71 0.02 -7.88 2.96
CA MET A 71 -1.22 -7.54 2.25
C MET A 71 -1.69 -8.68 1.35
N TYR A 72 -0.77 -9.27 0.57
CA TYR A 72 -1.07 -10.39 -0.31
C TYR A 72 -1.56 -11.61 0.48
N PHE A 73 -0.86 -12.00 1.54
CA PHE A 73 -1.27 -13.15 2.37
C PHE A 73 -2.59 -12.88 3.08
N ALA A 74 -2.83 -11.65 3.56
CA ALA A 74 -4.10 -11.25 4.15
C ALA A 74 -5.26 -11.40 3.15
N GLN A 75 -5.08 -10.94 1.91
CA GLN A 75 -6.05 -11.12 0.85
C GLN A 75 -6.34 -12.59 0.56
N LYS A 76 -5.31 -13.44 0.53
CA LYS A 76 -5.45 -14.89 0.29
C LYS A 76 -6.13 -15.62 1.45
N ALA A 77 -5.85 -15.22 2.69
CA ALA A 77 -6.46 -15.81 3.89
C ALA A 77 -7.93 -15.41 4.08
N ALA A 78 -8.29 -14.19 3.69
CA ALA A 78 -9.56 -13.57 3.99
C ALA A 78 -10.83 -14.39 3.67
N PRO A 79 -10.90 -15.18 2.57
CA PRO A 79 -12.10 -15.98 2.27
C PRO A 79 -12.36 -17.16 3.23
N TYR A 80 -11.36 -17.55 4.01
CA TYR A 80 -11.43 -18.75 4.86
C TYR A 80 -11.82 -18.47 6.31
N PHE A 81 -11.95 -17.18 6.68
CA PHE A 81 -12.25 -16.76 8.05
C PHE A 81 -13.57 -15.98 8.13
N GLU A 82 -14.29 -16.17 9.23
CA GLU A 82 -15.58 -15.50 9.47
C GLU A 82 -15.41 -14.01 9.80
N SER A 83 -14.33 -13.67 10.50
CA SER A 83 -14.05 -12.33 11.00
C SER A 83 -12.65 -11.88 10.58
N VAL A 84 -12.50 -10.58 10.34
CA VAL A 84 -11.20 -9.95 10.13
C VAL A 84 -11.20 -8.52 10.63
N GLU A 85 -10.12 -8.12 11.31
CA GLU A 85 -9.87 -6.74 11.73
C GLU A 85 -8.42 -6.36 11.40
N VAL A 86 -8.19 -5.08 11.12
CA VAL A 86 -6.86 -4.54 10.82
C VAL A 86 -6.47 -3.56 11.92
N ILE A 87 -5.24 -3.67 12.44
CA ILE A 87 -4.66 -2.74 13.42
C ILE A 87 -3.40 -2.17 12.80
N GLU A 88 -3.33 -0.85 12.63
CA GLU A 88 -2.13 -0.16 12.19
C GLU A 88 -1.56 0.70 13.33
N LEU A 89 -0.23 0.68 13.48
CA LEU A 89 0.44 1.33 14.58
C LEU A 89 1.60 2.16 14.04
N HIS A 90 1.58 3.47 14.32
CA HIS A 90 2.59 4.41 13.82
C HIS A 90 3.03 5.40 14.90
N HIS A 91 4.12 6.14 14.56
CA HIS A 91 4.57 7.27 15.37
C HIS A 91 3.53 8.39 15.42
N PRO A 92 3.54 9.26 16.46
CA PRO A 92 2.51 10.30 16.66
C PRO A 92 2.44 11.37 15.56
N GLN A 93 3.51 11.54 14.76
CA GLN A 93 3.59 12.54 13.69
C GLN A 93 2.95 12.08 12.38
N LYS A 94 2.40 10.85 12.31
CA LYS A 94 1.67 10.40 11.11
C LYS A 94 0.33 11.12 11.01
N ALA A 95 0.15 11.86 9.89
CA ALA A 95 -0.99 12.76 9.71
C ALA A 95 -2.30 12.04 9.37
N ASP A 96 -2.23 10.96 8.56
CA ASP A 96 -3.38 10.18 8.13
C ASP A 96 -3.72 9.06 9.13
N ALA A 97 -5.01 8.81 9.32
CA ALA A 97 -5.55 7.68 10.08
C ALA A 97 -6.92 7.27 9.49
N PRO A 98 -7.10 6.01 9.08
CA PRO A 98 -6.09 4.96 8.97
C PRO A 98 -5.00 5.26 7.96
N SER A 99 -3.85 4.56 8.09
CA SER A 99 -2.76 4.67 7.11
C SER A 99 -3.18 4.19 5.72
N GLY A 100 -2.56 4.75 4.66
CA GLY A 100 -2.82 4.33 3.29
C GLY A 100 -2.61 2.82 3.08
N THR A 101 -1.59 2.23 3.74
CA THR A 101 -1.33 0.78 3.69
C THR A 101 -2.47 -0.01 4.33
N ALA A 102 -2.94 0.40 5.51
CA ALA A 102 -4.03 -0.28 6.20
C ALA A 102 -5.36 -0.18 5.43
N THR A 103 -5.65 1.00 4.89
CA THR A 103 -6.81 1.22 4.01
C THR A 103 -6.76 0.32 2.77
N ARG A 104 -5.59 0.21 2.11
CA ARG A 104 -5.41 -0.69 0.96
C ARG A 104 -5.57 -2.16 1.38
N THR A 105 -4.99 -2.57 2.50
CA THR A 105 -5.12 -3.93 3.05
C THR A 105 -6.60 -4.27 3.26
N ALA A 106 -7.35 -3.41 3.93
CA ALA A 106 -8.77 -3.62 4.20
C ALA A 106 -9.58 -3.74 2.89
N LYS A 107 -9.32 -2.90 1.89
CA LYS A 107 -9.97 -2.98 0.57
C LYS A 107 -9.67 -4.29 -0.15
N LEU A 108 -8.41 -4.78 -0.13
CA LEU A 108 -8.05 -6.08 -0.72
C LEU A 108 -8.76 -7.24 -0.02
N ILE A 109 -8.85 -7.19 1.31
CA ILE A 109 -9.59 -8.16 2.12
C ILE A 109 -11.09 -8.12 1.77
N ALA A 110 -11.69 -6.93 1.76
CA ALA A 110 -13.10 -6.75 1.41
C ALA A 110 -13.43 -7.29 0.01
N GLN A 111 -12.54 -7.02 -0.96
CA GLN A 111 -12.67 -7.55 -2.32
C GLN A 111 -12.63 -9.09 -2.34
N ALA A 112 -11.70 -9.70 -1.59
CA ALA A 112 -11.57 -11.16 -1.49
C ALA A 112 -12.75 -11.81 -0.75
N ARG A 113 -13.42 -11.07 0.13
CA ARG A 113 -14.60 -11.49 0.88
C ARG A 113 -15.93 -11.17 0.18
N LYS A 114 -15.92 -10.67 -1.06
CA LYS A 114 -17.13 -10.30 -1.78
C LYS A 114 -18.10 -11.48 -1.87
N GLY A 115 -19.33 -11.28 -1.36
CA GLY A 115 -20.37 -12.30 -1.31
C GLY A 115 -20.37 -13.17 -0.05
N LEU A 116 -19.40 -13.00 0.85
CA LEU A 116 -19.43 -13.61 2.17
C LEU A 116 -20.24 -12.76 3.16
N PRO A 117 -20.74 -13.37 4.26
CA PRO A 117 -21.37 -12.61 5.34
C PRO A 117 -20.43 -11.53 5.92
N PRO A 118 -20.99 -10.43 6.45
CA PRO A 118 -20.21 -9.45 7.19
C PRO A 118 -19.59 -10.07 8.44
N ASN A 119 -18.58 -9.40 9.01
CA ASN A 119 -18.03 -9.79 10.30
C ASN A 119 -19.15 -9.88 11.35
N PRO A 120 -19.26 -10.98 12.13
CA PRO A 120 -20.19 -11.04 13.24
C PRO A 120 -19.80 -9.99 14.30
N ASP A 121 -20.76 -9.14 14.66
CA ASP A 121 -20.58 -8.13 15.71
C ASP A 121 -21.93 -7.93 16.42
N ALA A 122 -21.97 -8.21 17.71
CA ALA A 122 -23.14 -8.03 18.56
C ALA A 122 -23.05 -6.73 19.40
N THR A 123 -22.10 -5.84 19.11
CA THR A 123 -21.94 -4.58 19.83
C THR A 123 -23.18 -3.71 19.67
N SER A 124 -23.90 -3.46 20.75
CA SER A 124 -25.13 -2.66 20.76
C SER A 124 -24.98 -1.35 21.55
N THR A 125 -23.91 -1.20 22.31
CA THR A 125 -23.59 0.00 23.10
C THR A 125 -22.09 0.25 23.07
N GLY A 126 -21.67 1.50 23.00
CA GLY A 126 -20.25 1.87 22.99
C GLY A 126 -20.03 3.35 22.73
N LEU A 127 -18.79 3.76 22.82
CA LEU A 127 -18.37 5.10 22.41
C LEU A 127 -18.16 5.14 20.89
N GLU A 128 -18.40 6.29 20.28
CA GLU A 128 -18.12 6.52 18.87
C GLU A 128 -16.66 6.16 18.54
N GLY A 129 -16.44 5.45 17.44
CA GLY A 129 -15.12 5.01 17.01
C GLY A 129 -14.52 3.83 17.77
N ALA A 130 -15.19 3.29 18.81
CA ALA A 130 -14.66 2.17 19.59
C ALA A 130 -14.39 0.89 18.76
N ARG A 131 -15.13 0.72 17.64
CA ARG A 131 -14.96 -0.39 16.69
C ARG A 131 -14.04 -0.04 15.51
N GLY A 132 -13.28 1.06 15.61
CA GLY A 132 -12.40 1.53 14.55
C GLY A 132 -13.15 2.24 13.42
N ALA A 133 -12.42 2.49 12.32
CA ALA A 133 -13.00 3.01 11.09
C ALA A 133 -13.48 1.85 10.21
N ASP A 134 -14.64 2.00 9.59
CA ASP A 134 -15.12 1.04 8.60
C ASP A 134 -14.48 1.34 7.23
N VAL A 135 -13.82 0.34 6.64
CA VAL A 135 -13.29 0.39 5.29
C VAL A 135 -13.88 -0.77 4.49
N ASP A 136 -14.92 -0.50 3.74
CA ASP A 136 -15.65 -1.48 2.93
C ASP A 136 -16.12 -2.70 3.76
N GLY A 137 -16.57 -2.48 4.98
CA GLY A 137 -17.03 -3.52 5.92
C GLY A 137 -15.92 -4.17 6.74
N ILE A 138 -14.68 -3.70 6.65
CA ILE A 138 -13.55 -4.18 7.43
C ILE A 138 -13.18 -3.14 8.50
N PRO A 139 -13.25 -3.48 9.80
CA PRO A 139 -12.81 -2.59 10.87
C PRO A 139 -11.30 -2.34 10.82
N VAL A 140 -10.89 -1.08 10.88
CA VAL A 140 -9.49 -0.65 10.90
C VAL A 140 -9.23 0.22 12.12
N HIS A 141 -8.29 -0.19 12.97
CA HIS A 141 -7.90 0.49 14.19
C HIS A 141 -6.56 1.17 14.02
N SER A 142 -6.45 2.44 14.46
CA SER A 142 -5.23 3.24 14.34
C SER A 142 -4.63 3.54 15.70
N VAL A 143 -3.40 3.10 15.93
CA VAL A 143 -2.62 3.39 17.13
C VAL A 143 -1.54 4.43 16.81
N ARG A 144 -1.41 5.47 17.64
CA ARG A 144 -0.35 6.48 17.58
C ARG A 144 0.40 6.48 18.90
N LEU A 145 1.67 6.03 18.88
CA LEU A 145 2.48 5.85 20.08
C LEU A 145 3.94 6.21 19.82
N THR A 146 4.55 6.92 20.77
CA THR A 146 5.99 7.24 20.72
C THR A 146 6.81 5.94 20.77
N GLY A 147 7.81 5.83 19.91
CA GLY A 147 8.66 4.64 19.78
C GLY A 147 8.25 3.69 18.64
N LEU A 148 7.05 3.85 18.10
CA LEU A 148 6.62 3.12 16.91
C LEU A 148 7.15 3.79 15.63
N VAL A 149 7.34 3.00 14.57
CA VAL A 149 7.68 3.46 13.23
C VAL A 149 6.50 3.23 12.30
N ALA A 150 6.34 2.00 11.78
CA ALA A 150 5.22 1.62 10.93
C ALA A 150 4.95 0.12 11.09
N HIS A 151 3.80 -0.23 11.62
CA HIS A 151 3.43 -1.61 11.92
C HIS A 151 1.99 -1.87 11.50
N GLN A 152 1.70 -3.12 11.15
CA GLN A 152 0.33 -3.55 10.85
C GLN A 152 0.12 -4.99 11.29
N GLU A 153 -1.02 -5.23 11.91
CA GLU A 153 -1.55 -6.56 12.19
C GLU A 153 -2.87 -6.75 11.44
N VAL A 154 -3.07 -7.93 10.87
CA VAL A 154 -4.36 -8.38 10.37
C VAL A 154 -4.76 -9.60 11.19
N LEU A 155 -5.86 -9.47 11.90
CA LEU A 155 -6.40 -10.51 12.76
C LEU A 155 -7.56 -11.21 12.04
N PHE A 156 -7.47 -12.51 11.90
CA PHE A 156 -8.52 -13.36 11.35
C PHE A 156 -9.04 -14.29 12.41
N GLY A 157 -10.34 -14.52 12.42
CA GLY A 157 -10.98 -15.41 13.37
C GLY A 157 -12.05 -16.28 12.75
N THR A 158 -12.10 -17.54 13.16
CA THR A 158 -13.20 -18.47 12.93
C THR A 158 -13.36 -19.40 14.11
N LEU A 159 -14.37 -20.29 14.10
CA LEU A 159 -14.62 -21.19 15.22
C LEU A 159 -13.38 -22.05 15.55
N GLY A 160 -12.85 -21.85 16.75
CA GLY A 160 -11.75 -22.65 17.28
C GLY A 160 -10.35 -22.21 16.92
N GLU A 161 -10.18 -21.19 16.05
CA GLU A 161 -8.84 -20.70 15.69
C GLU A 161 -8.80 -19.21 15.36
N THR A 162 -7.60 -18.66 15.46
CA THR A 162 -7.27 -17.32 14.94
C THR A 162 -5.97 -17.38 14.14
N LEU A 163 -5.86 -16.51 13.13
CA LEU A 163 -4.62 -16.28 12.40
C LEU A 163 -4.25 -14.80 12.52
N THR A 164 -3.01 -14.50 12.85
CA THR A 164 -2.47 -13.13 12.84
C THR A 164 -1.36 -13.01 11.82
N ILE A 165 -1.49 -12.07 10.91
CA ILE A 165 -0.42 -11.67 9.99
C ILE A 165 0.10 -10.32 10.47
N ARG A 166 1.38 -10.26 10.85
CA ARG A 166 2.02 -9.05 11.35
C ARG A 166 3.23 -8.67 10.52
N HIS A 167 3.35 -7.37 10.24
CA HIS A 167 4.53 -6.76 9.65
C HIS A 167 4.98 -5.57 10.50
N ASP A 168 6.28 -5.47 10.76
CA ASP A 168 6.93 -4.41 11.51
C ASP A 168 8.05 -3.78 10.67
N SER A 169 7.90 -2.51 10.29
CA SER A 169 9.01 -1.67 9.85
C SER A 169 9.62 -0.99 11.07
N LEU A 170 10.81 -1.42 11.46
CA LEU A 170 11.52 -0.91 12.63
C LEU A 170 12.37 0.32 12.30
N ASP A 171 12.72 0.47 11.01
CA ASP A 171 13.53 1.56 10.48
C ASP A 171 13.22 1.80 9.00
N ARG A 172 13.53 3.00 8.49
CA ARG A 172 13.34 3.34 7.06
C ARG A 172 14.18 2.50 6.11
N THR A 173 15.23 1.85 6.58
CA THR A 173 16.03 0.91 5.79
C THR A 173 15.21 -0.29 5.30
N SER A 174 14.06 -0.57 5.91
CA SER A 174 13.11 -1.62 5.46
C SER A 174 12.60 -1.42 4.03
N PHE A 175 12.63 -0.18 3.50
CA PHE A 175 12.23 0.12 2.13
C PHE A 175 13.33 -0.15 1.10
N VAL A 176 14.61 -0.15 1.52
CA VAL A 176 15.76 -0.22 0.62
C VAL A 176 15.77 -1.48 -0.26
N PRO A 177 15.48 -2.69 0.27
CA PRO A 177 15.44 -3.90 -0.57
C PRO A 177 14.43 -3.81 -1.72
N GLY A 178 13.23 -3.29 -1.46
CA GLY A 178 12.20 -3.13 -2.49
C GLY A 178 12.54 -2.05 -3.51
N VAL A 179 13.16 -0.94 -3.08
CA VAL A 179 13.67 0.08 -4.00
C VAL A 179 14.75 -0.50 -4.91
N LEU A 180 15.71 -1.25 -4.35
CA LEU A 180 16.77 -1.89 -5.13
C LEU A 180 16.23 -2.93 -6.10
N LEU A 181 15.22 -3.71 -5.70
CA LEU A 181 14.52 -4.63 -6.59
C LEU A 181 13.90 -3.88 -7.76
N ALA A 182 13.11 -2.83 -7.48
CA ALA A 182 12.47 -2.03 -8.51
C ALA A 182 13.49 -1.40 -9.50
N VAL A 183 14.59 -0.84 -8.97
CA VAL A 183 15.65 -0.23 -9.82
C VAL A 183 16.35 -1.25 -10.71
N ARG A 184 16.54 -2.48 -10.26
CA ARG A 184 17.17 -3.54 -11.05
C ARG A 184 16.25 -4.07 -12.15
N GLU A 185 14.95 -4.16 -11.86
CA GLU A 185 13.96 -4.76 -12.75
C GLU A 185 13.37 -3.78 -13.77
N ILE A 186 13.33 -2.48 -13.46
CA ILE A 186 12.59 -1.50 -14.28
C ILE A 186 13.06 -1.43 -15.73
N ALA A 187 14.34 -1.67 -16.00
CA ALA A 187 14.91 -1.62 -17.35
C ALA A 187 14.37 -2.76 -18.25
N THR A 188 13.91 -3.85 -17.67
CA THR A 188 13.34 -5.00 -18.39
C THR A 188 11.81 -4.98 -18.42
N ARG A 189 11.19 -3.94 -17.86
CA ARG A 189 9.73 -3.79 -17.71
C ARG A 189 9.26 -2.50 -18.38
N PRO A 190 9.16 -2.45 -19.72
CA PRO A 190 8.64 -1.28 -20.41
C PRO A 190 7.17 -1.04 -20.07
N GLY A 191 6.76 0.24 -20.14
CA GLY A 191 5.41 0.65 -19.77
C GLY A 191 5.28 0.97 -18.29
N LEU A 192 4.03 1.02 -17.80
CA LEU A 192 3.70 1.36 -16.41
C LEU A 192 3.49 0.11 -15.56
N THR A 193 4.21 0.06 -14.44
CA THR A 193 4.03 -0.94 -13.38
C THR A 193 3.53 -0.24 -12.11
N ILE A 194 2.44 -0.74 -11.52
CA ILE A 194 1.90 -0.22 -10.26
C ILE A 194 2.16 -1.24 -9.14
N GLY A 195 2.82 -0.79 -8.07
CA GLY A 195 3.26 -1.63 -6.96
C GLY A 195 4.53 -2.42 -7.27
N ILE A 196 5.05 -3.11 -6.25
CA ILE A 196 6.17 -4.05 -6.39
C ILE A 196 5.71 -5.51 -6.43
N GLU A 197 4.42 -5.77 -6.29
CA GLU A 197 3.83 -7.10 -6.33
C GLU A 197 4.24 -7.89 -7.59
N PRO A 198 4.20 -7.30 -8.82
CA PRO A 198 4.63 -8.00 -10.03
C PRO A 198 6.13 -8.32 -10.08
N LEU A 199 6.95 -7.70 -9.21
CA LEU A 199 8.38 -7.99 -9.09
C LEU A 199 8.66 -9.16 -8.13
N LEU A 200 7.65 -9.57 -7.38
CA LEU A 200 7.70 -10.65 -6.39
C LEU A 200 6.98 -11.92 -6.87
N ASP A 201 6.54 -11.93 -8.14
CA ASP A 201 5.75 -13.02 -8.74
C ASP A 201 4.45 -13.33 -7.95
N LEU A 202 3.75 -12.28 -7.47
CA LEU A 202 2.53 -12.34 -6.64
C LEU A 202 1.26 -12.06 -7.45
#